data_112e6ea4c6fdee707cd5836bfbeede12
#
_entry.id   112e6ea4c6fdee707cd5836bfbeede12
#
_cell.length_a   1.000
_cell.length_b   1.000
_cell.length_c   1.000
_cell.angle_alpha   90.00
_cell.angle_beta   90.00
_cell.angle_gamma   90.00
#
_symmetry.space_group_name_H-M   'P 1'
#
loop_
_entity.id
_entity.type
_entity.pdbx_description
1 polymer ?
#
loop_
_entity_poly.entity_id
_entity_poly.type
_entity_poly.pdbx_seq_one_letter_code
_entity_poly.pdbx_strand_id
1 'polypeptide(L)'
;MTRIDGREFDQIRDLKITRNYTKYAEGSVFIEMGDTKILCNASIEDKVPPFLRNTGTGWINAEYSMLPRSTQQRKIRDASRGKIDGRSQEIQRLIGRAIRSVIDLEKLGERTIWIDCDVIQADGGTRTASITGAFVAVLDAINKLHKDKVIKHMPVRNFVSAISVGIVDGEYLLDLCYEEDSKAQVDMNIIMTDKGEFVELQGTGEECPFSRKDLEKLLELGEKGNKMLLKAQREALGEIADEILGVDYGNDVVIATGNTHKLEEIGDILKDLDYNIYSLKDVDLGGLEIEENGKTFEHNALIKAREVAKRTKMITIAD
;
A
#
# COMPACT_ATOMS: atom_id res chain seq x y z
N MET A 1 -16.08 11.60 22.88
CA MET A 1 -14.79 12.33 22.97
C MET A 1 -14.46 12.86 21.58
N THR A 2 -13.86 14.04 21.44
CA THR A 2 -13.38 14.53 20.13
C THR A 2 -11.88 14.31 20.10
N ARG A 3 -11.33 13.75 19.01
CA ARG A 3 -9.89 13.58 18.84
C ARG A 3 -9.19 14.94 18.84
N ILE A 4 -7.92 14.96 19.24
CA ILE A 4 -7.12 16.21 19.41
C ILE A 4 -7.03 17.01 18.11
N ASP A 5 -6.98 16.33 16.98
CA ASP A 5 -6.90 16.92 15.64
C ASP A 5 -8.25 17.04 14.92
N GLY A 6 -9.36 16.68 15.60
CA GLY A 6 -10.73 16.80 15.09
C GLY A 6 -11.17 15.68 14.14
N ARG A 7 -10.34 14.63 13.92
CA ARG A 7 -10.70 13.47 13.10
C ARG A 7 -11.79 12.61 13.78
N GLU A 8 -12.53 11.86 12.98
CA GLU A 8 -13.37 10.77 13.45
C GLU A 8 -12.49 9.60 13.97
N PHE A 9 -13.05 8.75 14.81
CA PHE A 9 -12.32 7.65 15.45
C PHE A 9 -11.74 6.63 14.47
N ASP A 10 -12.37 6.46 13.33
CA ASP A 10 -12.01 5.53 12.27
C ASP A 10 -11.39 6.21 11.04
N GLN A 11 -10.91 7.43 11.18
CA GLN A 11 -10.28 8.23 10.14
C GLN A 11 -8.75 8.24 10.28
N ILE A 12 -8.04 8.03 9.18
CA ILE A 12 -6.57 8.22 9.11
C ILE A 12 -6.22 9.70 8.95
N ARG A 13 -5.00 10.06 9.32
CA ARG A 13 -4.42 11.39 9.03
C ARG A 13 -4.28 11.59 7.52
N ASP A 14 -4.12 12.83 7.09
CA ASP A 14 -3.82 13.15 5.69
C ASP A 14 -2.59 12.38 5.24
N LEU A 15 -2.74 11.61 4.16
CA LEU A 15 -1.70 10.76 3.60
C LEU A 15 -1.22 11.31 2.27
N LYS A 16 0.10 11.47 2.13
CA LYS A 16 0.73 11.83 0.86
C LYS A 16 1.95 10.96 0.60
N ILE A 17 2.02 10.38 -0.58
CA ILE A 17 3.14 9.57 -1.05
C ILE A 17 3.75 10.26 -2.28
N THR A 18 4.97 10.77 -2.12
CA THR A 18 5.71 11.45 -3.20
C THR A 18 6.86 10.54 -3.66
N ARG A 19 6.74 10.00 -4.88
CA ARG A 19 7.75 9.15 -5.50
C ARG A 19 8.86 9.95 -6.17
N ASN A 20 9.98 9.29 -6.45
CA ASN A 20 11.17 9.89 -7.08
C ASN A 20 11.68 11.12 -6.33
N TYR A 21 11.63 11.06 -5.00
CA TYR A 21 11.94 12.21 -4.15
C TYR A 21 13.43 12.54 -4.15
N THR A 22 14.31 11.54 -4.14
CA THR A 22 15.76 11.72 -4.27
C THR A 22 16.26 11.14 -5.61
N LYS A 23 17.41 11.61 -6.05
CA LYS A 23 17.90 11.37 -7.42
C LYS A 23 18.60 10.01 -7.59
N TYR A 24 19.28 9.50 -6.55
CA TYR A 24 20.27 8.44 -6.73
C TYR A 24 19.78 7.04 -6.43
N ALA A 25 18.83 6.90 -5.50
CA ALA A 25 18.24 5.60 -5.19
C ALA A 25 17.39 5.07 -6.36
N GLU A 26 17.36 3.77 -6.57
CA GLU A 26 16.52 3.13 -7.58
C GLU A 26 15.03 3.34 -7.31
N GLY A 27 14.63 3.37 -6.04
CA GLY A 27 13.32 3.81 -5.58
C GLY A 27 13.47 4.82 -4.46
N SER A 28 12.68 5.90 -4.48
CA SER A 28 12.76 6.94 -3.46
C SER A 28 11.38 7.56 -3.23
N VAL A 29 10.92 7.48 -2.00
CA VAL A 29 9.59 7.91 -1.58
C VAL A 29 9.67 8.79 -0.35
N PHE A 30 9.01 9.92 -0.40
CA PHE A 30 8.71 10.70 0.79
C PHE A 30 7.25 10.49 1.17
N ILE A 31 7.03 9.85 2.32
CA ILE A 31 5.70 9.60 2.86
C ILE A 31 5.42 10.58 3.99
N GLU A 32 4.25 11.21 3.93
CA GLU A 32 3.71 12.10 4.92
C GLU A 32 2.37 11.53 5.40
N MET A 33 2.24 11.34 6.71
CA MET A 33 1.02 10.86 7.36
C MET A 33 0.72 11.80 8.52
N GLY A 34 -0.11 12.82 8.25
CA GLY A 34 -0.22 14.00 9.08
C GLY A 34 1.14 14.67 9.27
N ASP A 35 1.56 14.84 10.52
CA ASP A 35 2.86 15.41 10.85
C ASP A 35 4.01 14.38 10.90
N THR A 36 3.74 13.09 10.72
CA THR A 36 4.80 12.10 10.52
C THR A 36 5.33 12.15 9.10
N LYS A 37 6.65 12.34 8.94
CA LYS A 37 7.34 12.49 7.65
C LYS A 37 8.56 11.60 7.61
N ILE A 38 8.64 10.75 6.59
CA ILE A 38 9.71 9.75 6.45
C ILE A 38 10.19 9.71 5.01
N LEU A 39 11.50 9.70 4.84
CA LEU A 39 12.16 9.41 3.58
C LEU A 39 12.48 7.92 3.53
N CYS A 40 11.96 7.21 2.53
CA CYS A 40 12.21 5.81 2.28
C CYS A 40 12.94 5.66 0.95
N ASN A 41 14.16 5.14 0.97
CA ASN A 41 14.95 4.86 -0.21
C ASN A 41 15.13 3.34 -0.38
N ALA A 42 15.14 2.87 -1.62
CA ALA A 42 15.46 1.49 -1.97
C ALA A 42 16.62 1.48 -2.97
N SER A 43 17.73 0.87 -2.59
CA SER A 43 18.95 0.76 -3.40
C SER A 43 19.23 -0.69 -3.73
N ILE A 44 19.69 -0.98 -4.95
CA ILE A 44 19.96 -2.32 -5.44
C ILE A 44 21.46 -2.58 -5.50
N GLU A 45 21.90 -3.72 -4.94
CA GLU A 45 23.25 -4.24 -5.07
C GLU A 45 23.23 -5.60 -5.76
N ASP A 46 24.10 -5.83 -6.76
CA ASP A 46 24.26 -7.11 -7.46
C ASP A 46 25.14 -8.10 -6.64
N LYS A 47 24.79 -8.22 -5.36
CA LYS A 47 25.41 -9.20 -4.46
C LYS A 47 24.42 -9.54 -3.34
N VAL A 48 24.59 -10.73 -2.76
CA VAL A 48 23.82 -11.20 -1.60
C VAL A 48 24.71 -11.42 -0.40
N PRO A 49 24.17 -11.46 0.82
CA PRO A 49 24.88 -11.88 2.01
C PRO A 49 25.58 -13.26 1.83
N PRO A 50 26.68 -13.54 2.54
CA PRO A 50 27.46 -14.76 2.36
C PRO A 50 26.64 -16.06 2.46
N PHE A 51 25.61 -16.08 3.30
CA PHE A 51 24.75 -17.27 3.50
C PHE A 51 23.78 -17.57 2.32
N LEU A 52 23.62 -16.63 1.36
CA LEU A 52 22.78 -16.80 0.17
C LEU A 52 23.58 -16.92 -1.12
N ARG A 53 24.90 -16.92 -1.08
CA ARG A 53 25.72 -17.06 -2.29
C ARG A 53 25.50 -18.40 -2.96
N ASN A 54 25.33 -18.39 -4.28
CA ASN A 54 25.05 -19.55 -5.12
C ASN A 54 23.73 -20.29 -4.79
N THR A 55 22.78 -19.62 -4.15
CA THR A 55 21.43 -20.16 -3.92
C THR A 55 20.43 -19.73 -4.98
N GLY A 56 20.77 -18.70 -5.79
CA GLY A 56 19.84 -18.09 -6.74
C GLY A 56 18.81 -17.15 -6.09
N THR A 57 18.88 -16.97 -4.76
CA THR A 57 17.88 -16.22 -3.98
C THR A 57 18.41 -14.82 -3.62
N GLY A 58 17.58 -13.81 -3.83
CA GLY A 58 17.87 -12.44 -3.43
C GLY A 58 17.61 -12.16 -1.94
N TRP A 59 17.89 -10.96 -1.51
CA TRP A 59 17.66 -10.53 -0.15
C TRP A 59 17.11 -9.11 -0.07
N ILE A 60 16.41 -8.81 1.02
CA ILE A 60 15.97 -7.45 1.35
C ILE A 60 16.39 -7.16 2.77
N ASN A 61 17.15 -6.11 2.96
CA ASN A 61 17.55 -5.57 4.25
C ASN A 61 16.93 -4.19 4.47
N ALA A 62 16.69 -3.83 5.72
CA ALA A 62 16.15 -2.53 6.05
C ALA A 62 16.94 -1.88 7.19
N GLU A 63 17.16 -0.59 7.06
CA GLU A 63 17.65 0.29 8.09
C GLU A 63 16.57 1.32 8.45
N TYR A 64 16.53 1.72 9.71
CA TYR A 64 15.60 2.71 10.22
C TYR A 64 16.34 3.64 11.17
N SER A 65 16.20 4.92 10.96
CA SER A 65 16.84 5.93 11.77
C SER A 65 15.93 7.13 11.99
N MET A 66 16.07 7.76 13.15
CA MET A 66 15.39 9.03 13.44
C MET A 66 16.39 10.16 13.44
N LEU A 67 16.13 11.22 12.65
CA LEU A 67 16.96 12.43 12.70
C LEU A 67 16.95 13.05 14.12
N PRO A 68 18.03 13.70 14.54
CA PRO A 68 18.13 14.26 15.89
C PRO A 68 16.97 15.17 16.29
N ARG A 69 16.42 15.94 15.35
CA ARG A 69 15.27 16.84 15.56
C ARG A 69 13.98 16.36 14.92
N SER A 70 13.86 15.06 14.67
CA SER A 70 12.56 14.47 14.26
C SER A 70 11.55 14.47 15.40
N THR A 71 11.95 14.67 16.64
CA THR A 71 11.12 14.73 17.85
C THR A 71 11.25 16.08 18.55
N GLN A 72 10.34 16.41 19.46
CA GLN A 72 10.34 17.65 20.25
C GLN A 72 11.66 17.83 21.01
N GLN A 73 12.20 16.77 21.59
CA GLN A 73 13.52 16.76 22.21
C GLN A 73 14.55 16.19 21.24
N ARG A 74 15.75 16.80 21.23
CA ARG A 74 16.85 16.33 20.36
C ARG A 74 17.31 14.94 20.79
N LYS A 75 17.24 13.97 19.88
CA LYS A 75 17.87 12.65 20.04
C LYS A 75 19.36 12.68 19.69
N ILE A 76 20.14 11.85 20.36
CA ILE A 76 21.53 11.63 20.01
C ILE A 76 21.58 10.69 18.80
N ARG A 77 22.43 10.98 17.80
CA ARG A 77 22.62 10.07 16.66
C ARG A 77 23.20 8.73 17.13
N ASP A 78 22.74 7.64 16.55
CA ASP A 78 23.24 6.29 16.86
C ASP A 78 24.74 6.15 16.59
N ALA A 79 25.24 6.77 15.51
CA ALA A 79 26.66 6.84 15.22
C ALA A 79 27.49 7.49 16.36
N SER A 80 26.92 8.48 17.04
CA SER A 80 27.57 9.14 18.19
C SER A 80 27.47 8.30 19.49
N ARG A 81 26.52 7.37 19.55
CA ARG A 81 26.38 6.41 20.67
C ARG A 81 27.28 5.19 20.50
N GLY A 82 27.80 4.94 19.30
CA GLY A 82 28.54 3.74 18.96
C GLY A 82 27.72 2.45 18.88
N LYS A 83 26.38 2.55 18.99
CA LYS A 83 25.44 1.42 18.84
C LYS A 83 24.06 1.91 18.41
N ILE A 84 23.39 1.10 17.62
CA ILE A 84 21.98 1.31 17.26
C ILE A 84 21.12 1.00 18.49
N ASP A 85 20.09 1.79 18.76
CA ASP A 85 19.18 1.53 19.86
C ASP A 85 18.28 0.29 19.59
N GLY A 86 17.80 -0.35 20.66
CA GLY A 86 17.02 -1.58 20.54
C GLY A 86 15.70 -1.39 19.79
N ARG A 87 15.06 -0.22 19.90
CA ARG A 87 13.83 0.10 19.16
C ARG A 87 14.12 0.22 17.67
N SER A 88 15.18 0.92 17.29
CA SER A 88 15.57 1.04 15.86
C SER A 88 15.88 -0.34 15.27
N GLN A 89 16.59 -1.22 16.01
CA GLN A 89 16.88 -2.59 15.55
C GLN A 89 15.61 -3.43 15.38
N GLU A 90 14.66 -3.30 16.30
CA GLU A 90 13.35 -3.98 16.18
C GLU A 90 12.61 -3.53 14.93
N ILE A 91 12.51 -2.20 14.71
CA ILE A 91 11.80 -1.62 13.55
C ILE A 91 12.48 -2.01 12.23
N GLN A 92 13.80 -2.00 12.16
CA GLN A 92 14.56 -2.48 10.98
C GLN A 92 14.16 -3.91 10.62
N ARG A 93 14.13 -4.80 11.63
CA ARG A 93 13.74 -6.20 11.43
C ARG A 93 12.29 -6.35 10.99
N LEU A 94 11.39 -5.53 11.54
CA LEU A 94 9.98 -5.50 11.21
C LEU A 94 9.77 -5.08 9.74
N ILE A 95 10.36 -3.96 9.31
CA ILE A 95 10.29 -3.48 7.92
C ILE A 95 10.80 -4.56 6.96
N GLY A 96 12.01 -5.08 7.20
CA GLY A 96 12.60 -6.10 6.34
C GLY A 96 11.74 -7.35 6.26
N ARG A 97 11.16 -7.81 7.36
CA ARG A 97 10.29 -8.99 7.41
C ARG A 97 8.98 -8.76 6.67
N ALA A 98 8.34 -7.61 6.87
CA ALA A 98 7.11 -7.24 6.20
C ALA A 98 7.28 -7.21 4.67
N ILE A 99 8.33 -6.58 4.17
CA ILE A 99 8.57 -6.50 2.73
C ILE A 99 8.95 -7.87 2.15
N ARG A 100 9.80 -8.65 2.83
CA ARG A 100 10.16 -10.01 2.36
C ARG A 100 8.98 -10.96 2.27
N SER A 101 7.94 -10.80 3.08
CA SER A 101 6.76 -11.68 3.06
C SER A 101 5.97 -11.60 1.76
N VAL A 102 6.05 -10.48 1.05
CA VAL A 102 5.28 -10.19 -0.17
C VAL A 102 6.12 -10.17 -1.45
N ILE A 103 7.43 -10.33 -1.35
CA ILE A 103 8.34 -10.38 -2.51
C ILE A 103 8.84 -11.82 -2.74
N ASP A 104 8.88 -12.24 -3.99
CA ASP A 104 9.46 -13.51 -4.43
C ASP A 104 10.98 -13.34 -4.59
N LEU A 105 11.71 -13.71 -3.55
CA LEU A 105 13.16 -13.52 -3.49
C LEU A 105 13.92 -14.39 -4.49
N GLU A 106 13.38 -15.54 -4.92
CA GLU A 106 13.99 -16.37 -5.95
C GLU A 106 13.93 -15.68 -7.32
N LYS A 107 12.77 -15.06 -7.64
CA LYS A 107 12.62 -14.31 -8.89
C LYS A 107 13.41 -13.00 -8.90
N LEU A 108 13.75 -12.46 -7.73
CA LEU A 108 14.65 -11.31 -7.62
C LEU A 108 16.09 -11.69 -8.06
N GLY A 109 16.48 -12.95 -7.87
CA GLY A 109 17.84 -13.46 -8.11
C GLY A 109 18.84 -12.90 -7.09
N GLU A 110 20.13 -13.29 -7.22
CA GLU A 110 21.17 -12.93 -6.24
C GLU A 110 21.49 -11.43 -6.19
N ARG A 111 20.51 -10.65 -5.71
CA ARG A 111 20.60 -9.19 -5.46
C ARG A 111 20.12 -8.86 -4.07
N THR A 112 20.68 -7.82 -3.50
CA THR A 112 20.18 -7.25 -2.26
C THR A 112 19.50 -5.92 -2.54
N ILE A 113 18.27 -5.76 -2.04
CA ILE A 113 17.62 -4.44 -1.94
C ILE A 113 17.85 -3.92 -0.52
N TRP A 114 18.51 -2.80 -0.42
CA TRP A 114 18.68 -2.05 0.83
C TRP A 114 17.57 -1.02 0.94
N ILE A 115 16.87 -1.04 2.05
CA ILE A 115 15.83 -0.07 2.39
C ILE A 115 16.36 0.82 3.49
N ASP A 116 16.39 2.14 3.24
CA ASP A 116 16.76 3.14 4.22
C ASP A 116 15.52 3.97 4.56
N CYS A 117 15.07 3.92 5.82
CA CYS A 117 13.94 4.71 6.33
C CYS A 117 14.45 5.76 7.32
N ASP A 118 14.52 7.01 6.88
CA ASP A 118 14.92 8.15 7.69
C ASP A 118 13.71 8.96 8.14
N VAL A 119 13.43 8.96 9.44
CA VAL A 119 12.35 9.76 10.02
C VAL A 119 12.79 11.21 10.12
N ILE A 120 12.16 12.05 9.32
CA ILE A 120 12.40 13.50 9.27
C ILE A 120 11.65 14.20 10.41
N GLN A 121 10.38 13.79 10.61
CA GLN A 121 9.51 14.29 11.67
C GLN A 121 8.64 13.13 12.18
N ALA A 122 8.51 13.01 13.49
CA ALA A 122 7.76 11.94 14.15
C ALA A 122 6.58 12.50 14.93
N ASP A 123 5.38 12.02 14.58
CA ASP A 123 4.13 12.29 15.28
C ASP A 123 3.26 11.02 15.32
N GLY A 124 3.76 9.95 15.98
CA GLY A 124 3.10 8.65 16.00
C GLY A 124 3.22 7.87 14.69
N GLY A 125 3.08 6.55 14.74
CA GLY A 125 3.02 5.67 13.56
C GLY A 125 4.27 5.64 12.68
N THR A 126 5.46 5.96 13.18
CA THR A 126 6.67 6.02 12.33
C THR A 126 7.06 4.66 11.75
N ARG A 127 6.87 3.56 12.49
CA ARG A 127 7.15 2.20 12.01
C ARG A 127 6.17 1.75 10.92
N THR A 128 4.89 2.07 11.07
CA THR A 128 3.84 1.71 10.11
C THR A 128 3.95 2.51 8.83
N ALA A 129 4.18 3.82 8.93
CA ALA A 129 4.43 4.68 7.77
C ALA A 129 5.73 4.29 7.04
N SER A 130 6.80 3.86 7.76
CA SER A 130 8.02 3.33 7.14
C SER A 130 7.73 2.09 6.29
N ILE A 131 6.95 1.12 6.78
CA ILE A 131 6.59 -0.08 6.01
C ILE A 131 5.81 0.31 4.74
N THR A 132 4.81 1.18 4.89
CA THR A 132 3.94 1.61 3.80
C THR A 132 4.72 2.37 2.72
N GLY A 133 5.60 3.29 3.10
CA GLY A 133 6.45 4.06 2.18
C GLY A 133 7.59 3.24 1.57
N ALA A 134 8.22 2.38 2.38
CA ALA A 134 9.29 1.48 1.93
C ALA A 134 8.79 0.51 0.85
N PHE A 135 7.58 -0.02 1.00
CA PHE A 135 7.00 -0.90 -0.01
C PHE A 135 6.91 -0.21 -1.38
N VAL A 136 6.42 1.03 -1.44
CA VAL A 136 6.35 1.80 -2.69
C VAL A 136 7.75 2.06 -3.27
N ALA A 137 8.74 2.41 -2.43
CA ALA A 137 10.12 2.59 -2.87
C ALA A 137 10.73 1.30 -3.43
N VAL A 138 10.48 0.15 -2.79
CA VAL A 138 10.93 -1.16 -3.26
C VAL A 138 10.29 -1.52 -4.60
N LEU A 139 9.01 -1.23 -4.80
CA LEU A 139 8.35 -1.48 -6.09
C LEU A 139 8.92 -0.59 -7.21
N ASP A 140 9.27 0.67 -6.93
CA ASP A 140 9.97 1.52 -7.89
C ASP A 140 11.33 0.95 -8.30
N ALA A 141 12.12 0.48 -7.31
CA ALA A 141 13.41 -0.13 -7.56
C ALA A 141 13.30 -1.43 -8.37
N ILE A 142 12.35 -2.30 -8.03
CA ILE A 142 12.08 -3.54 -8.77
C ILE A 142 11.60 -3.26 -10.20
N ASN A 143 10.72 -2.27 -10.37
CA ASN A 143 10.23 -1.86 -11.69
C ASN A 143 11.37 -1.36 -12.59
N LYS A 144 12.38 -0.69 -12.02
CA LYS A 144 13.59 -0.32 -12.77
C LYS A 144 14.33 -1.56 -13.29
N LEU A 145 14.55 -2.57 -12.46
CA LEU A 145 15.14 -3.86 -12.89
C LEU A 145 14.32 -4.53 -14.01
N HIS A 146 12.99 -4.46 -13.90
CA HIS A 146 12.08 -5.04 -14.90
C HIS A 146 12.16 -4.26 -16.23
N LYS A 147 12.10 -2.94 -16.19
CA LYS A 147 12.24 -2.08 -17.40
C LYS A 147 13.60 -2.22 -18.08
N ASP A 148 14.67 -2.38 -17.29
CA ASP A 148 16.04 -2.61 -17.77
C ASP A 148 16.25 -4.08 -18.23
N LYS A 149 15.19 -4.92 -18.18
CA LYS A 149 15.19 -6.35 -18.56
C LYS A 149 16.18 -7.21 -17.78
N VAL A 150 16.57 -6.77 -16.59
CA VAL A 150 17.45 -7.52 -15.68
C VAL A 150 16.65 -8.66 -15.02
N ILE A 151 15.37 -8.45 -14.76
CA ILE A 151 14.41 -9.47 -14.34
C ILE A 151 13.29 -9.60 -15.37
N LYS A 152 12.71 -10.80 -15.50
CA LYS A 152 11.69 -11.08 -16.52
C LYS A 152 10.27 -10.69 -16.09
N HIS A 153 9.99 -10.79 -14.82
CA HIS A 153 8.66 -10.55 -14.24
C HIS A 153 8.81 -9.79 -12.94
N MET A 154 7.79 -9.02 -12.57
CA MET A 154 7.72 -8.39 -11.26
C MET A 154 7.63 -9.46 -10.16
N PRO A 155 8.61 -9.57 -9.24
CA PRO A 155 8.65 -10.61 -8.21
C PRO A 155 7.78 -10.24 -7.00
N VAL A 156 6.58 -9.72 -7.23
CA VAL A 156 5.67 -9.23 -6.19
C VAL A 156 4.48 -10.17 -6.08
N ARG A 157 4.23 -10.69 -4.89
CA ARG A 157 3.12 -11.61 -4.62
C ARG A 157 1.86 -10.86 -4.17
N ASN A 158 2.05 -9.86 -3.32
CA ASN A 158 0.99 -9.07 -2.71
C ASN A 158 1.48 -7.65 -2.46
N PHE A 159 0.54 -6.73 -2.27
CA PHE A 159 0.84 -5.44 -1.64
C PHE A 159 0.84 -5.61 -0.13
N VAL A 160 1.54 -4.71 0.57
CA VAL A 160 1.59 -4.68 2.03
C VAL A 160 1.55 -3.25 2.54
N SER A 161 0.77 -3.03 3.58
CA SER A 161 0.72 -1.77 4.32
C SER A 161 0.65 -2.02 5.82
N ALA A 162 0.86 -0.98 6.60
CA ALA A 162 0.81 -1.06 8.05
C ALA A 162 0.17 0.18 8.65
N ILE A 163 -0.63 -0.02 9.69
CA ILE A 163 -1.33 1.03 10.41
C ILE A 163 -1.27 0.80 11.93
N SER A 164 -1.31 1.88 12.72
CA SER A 164 -1.53 1.80 14.16
C SER A 164 -3.01 1.90 14.51
N VAL A 165 -3.41 1.20 15.53
CA VAL A 165 -4.71 1.30 16.18
C VAL A 165 -4.53 1.23 17.70
N GLY A 166 -5.44 1.78 18.47
CA GLY A 166 -5.33 1.72 19.92
C GLY A 166 -6.62 2.01 20.64
N ILE A 167 -6.54 1.88 21.97
CA ILE A 167 -7.62 2.29 22.89
C ILE A 167 -7.11 3.47 23.70
N VAL A 168 -7.80 4.60 23.58
CA VAL A 168 -7.47 5.83 24.29
C VAL A 168 -8.74 6.33 25.01
N ASP A 169 -8.68 6.49 26.31
CA ASP A 169 -9.83 6.88 27.14
C ASP A 169 -11.08 6.00 26.91
N GLY A 170 -10.88 4.70 26.62
CA GLY A 170 -11.93 3.72 26.36
C GLY A 170 -12.49 3.72 24.94
N GLU A 171 -12.02 4.61 24.06
CA GLU A 171 -12.43 4.69 22.64
C GLU A 171 -11.41 4.00 21.72
N TYR A 172 -11.89 3.35 20.66
CA TYR A 172 -11.06 2.66 19.67
C TYR A 172 -10.68 3.63 18.56
N LEU A 173 -9.39 3.91 18.41
CA LEU A 173 -8.88 4.89 17.46
C LEU A 173 -8.03 4.25 16.37
N LEU A 174 -8.25 4.72 15.15
CA LEU A 174 -7.43 4.39 13.98
C LEU A 174 -6.34 5.45 13.80
N ASP A 175 -5.12 5.04 13.48
CA ASP A 175 -3.99 5.89 13.16
C ASP A 175 -3.69 6.92 14.25
N LEU A 176 -3.06 6.45 15.32
CA LEU A 176 -2.73 7.28 16.48
C LEU A 176 -1.65 8.33 16.15
N CYS A 177 -1.91 9.60 16.48
CA CYS A 177 -0.85 10.60 16.56
C CYS A 177 -0.06 10.41 17.87
N TYR A 178 1.06 11.12 18.02
CA TYR A 178 1.94 10.95 19.20
C TYR A 178 1.25 11.20 20.54
N GLU A 179 0.38 12.20 20.62
CA GLU A 179 -0.32 12.51 21.85
C GLU A 179 -1.34 11.43 22.25
N GLU A 180 -1.95 10.76 21.27
CA GLU A 180 -2.86 9.63 21.49
C GLU A 180 -2.07 8.37 21.85
N ASP A 181 -1.01 8.06 21.08
CA ASP A 181 -0.11 6.93 21.28
C ASP A 181 0.50 6.94 22.70
N SER A 182 0.96 8.11 23.16
CA SER A 182 1.58 8.28 24.48
C SER A 182 0.63 8.11 25.67
N LYS A 183 -0.67 8.12 25.44
CA LYS A 183 -1.73 7.94 26.46
C LYS A 183 -2.55 6.68 26.22
N ALA A 184 -2.19 5.89 25.22
CA ALA A 184 -2.97 4.73 24.84
C ALA A 184 -2.92 3.66 25.93
N GLN A 185 -4.09 3.18 26.34
CA GLN A 185 -4.24 2.01 27.20
C GLN A 185 -3.81 0.74 26.47
N VAL A 186 -4.07 0.69 25.16
CA VAL A 186 -3.62 -0.35 24.25
C VAL A 186 -3.08 0.31 22.99
N ASP A 187 -1.86 -0.03 22.58
CA ASP A 187 -1.26 0.30 21.29
C ASP A 187 -1.07 -0.98 20.48
N MET A 188 -1.47 -0.94 19.21
CA MET A 188 -1.32 -2.06 18.32
C MET A 188 -0.92 -1.60 16.92
N ASN A 189 0.05 -2.33 16.31
CA ASN A 189 0.45 -2.15 14.93
C ASN A 189 0.02 -3.36 14.11
N ILE A 190 -0.68 -3.13 13.01
CA ILE A 190 -1.27 -4.15 12.16
C ILE A 190 -0.67 -4.05 10.77
N ILE A 191 0.02 -5.10 10.32
CA ILE A 191 0.62 -5.22 9.01
C ILE A 191 -0.18 -6.26 8.22
N MET A 192 -0.75 -5.84 7.07
CA MET A 192 -1.62 -6.68 6.26
C MET A 192 -1.28 -6.62 4.78
N THR A 193 -1.64 -7.68 4.07
CA THR A 193 -1.62 -7.75 2.61
C THR A 193 -2.92 -7.21 1.99
N ASP A 194 -2.89 -6.96 0.68
CA ASP A 194 -4.07 -6.61 -0.13
C ASP A 194 -5.15 -7.71 -0.18
N LYS A 195 -4.81 -8.94 0.22
CA LYS A 195 -5.76 -10.05 0.37
C LYS A 195 -6.40 -10.17 1.74
N GLY A 196 -6.13 -9.20 2.64
CA GLY A 196 -6.64 -9.24 4.00
C GLY A 196 -5.91 -10.21 4.93
N GLU A 197 -4.73 -10.70 4.52
CA GLU A 197 -3.91 -11.61 5.35
C GLU A 197 -2.99 -10.81 6.26
N PHE A 198 -2.85 -11.26 7.50
CA PHE A 198 -1.94 -10.64 8.45
C PHE A 198 -0.49 -11.08 8.21
N VAL A 199 0.40 -10.11 8.08
CA VAL A 199 1.85 -10.35 8.05
C VAL A 199 2.41 -10.35 9.47
N GLU A 200 1.97 -9.37 10.28
CA GLU A 200 2.39 -9.26 11.68
C GLU A 200 1.37 -8.46 12.48
N LEU A 201 1.16 -8.87 13.72
CA LEU A 201 0.37 -8.16 14.72
C LEU A 201 1.27 -7.89 15.92
N GLN A 202 1.42 -6.63 16.31
CA GLN A 202 2.12 -6.21 17.50
C GLN A 202 1.15 -5.42 18.36
N GLY A 203 0.80 -5.91 19.53
CA GLY A 203 -0.13 -5.24 20.44
C GLY A 203 0.33 -5.34 21.89
N THR A 204 0.23 -4.23 22.60
CA THR A 204 0.62 -4.12 24.01
C THR A 204 -0.50 -3.43 24.77
N GLY A 205 -0.90 -4.02 25.90
CA GLY A 205 -1.68 -3.33 26.92
C GLY A 205 -0.73 -2.57 27.83
N GLU A 206 -0.59 -1.27 27.59
CA GLU A 206 0.40 -0.42 28.31
C GLU A 206 -0.03 -0.20 29.77
N GLU A 207 -1.31 0.08 30.01
CA GLU A 207 -1.86 0.33 31.34
C GLU A 207 -2.70 -0.83 31.86
N CYS A 208 -3.37 -1.58 30.98
CA CYS A 208 -4.23 -2.69 31.34
C CYS A 208 -4.30 -3.75 30.25
N PRO A 209 -4.59 -5.02 30.59
CA PRO A 209 -4.83 -6.05 29.59
C PRO A 209 -6.11 -5.74 28.80
N PHE A 210 -6.12 -6.11 27.52
CA PHE A 210 -7.28 -5.98 26.64
C PHE A 210 -7.93 -7.34 26.37
N SER A 211 -9.24 -7.31 26.16
CA SER A 211 -10.02 -8.52 25.93
C SER A 211 -9.96 -8.99 24.46
N ARG A 212 -10.43 -10.23 24.22
CA ARG A 212 -10.61 -10.71 22.84
C ARG A 212 -11.57 -9.83 22.02
N LYS A 213 -12.61 -9.29 22.65
CA LYS A 213 -13.56 -8.38 21.99
C LYS A 213 -12.90 -7.06 21.58
N ASP A 214 -11.98 -6.56 22.41
CA ASP A 214 -11.20 -5.36 22.08
C ASP A 214 -10.27 -5.65 20.92
N LEU A 215 -9.62 -6.82 20.90
CA LEU A 215 -8.77 -7.25 19.78
C LEU A 215 -9.58 -7.31 18.48
N GLU A 216 -10.76 -7.92 18.47
CA GLU A 216 -11.62 -8.02 17.29
C GLU A 216 -11.95 -6.63 16.72
N LYS A 217 -12.32 -5.66 17.55
CA LYS A 217 -12.59 -4.28 17.12
C LYS A 217 -11.34 -3.56 16.59
N LEU A 218 -10.19 -3.75 17.23
CA LEU A 218 -8.92 -3.17 16.78
C LEU A 218 -8.52 -3.76 15.41
N LEU A 219 -8.76 -5.06 15.19
CA LEU A 219 -8.51 -5.71 13.90
C LEU A 219 -9.42 -5.15 12.80
N GLU A 220 -10.72 -4.95 13.07
CA GLU A 220 -11.66 -4.33 12.13
C GLU A 220 -11.22 -2.91 11.72
N LEU A 221 -10.80 -2.09 12.69
CA LEU A 221 -10.26 -0.75 12.42
C LEU A 221 -8.96 -0.82 11.62
N GLY A 222 -8.06 -1.72 11.99
CA GLY A 222 -6.80 -1.93 11.28
C GLY A 222 -7.00 -2.37 9.84
N GLU A 223 -7.97 -3.26 9.58
CA GLU A 223 -8.34 -3.66 8.23
C GLU A 223 -8.87 -2.48 7.41
N LYS A 224 -9.75 -1.65 8.00
CA LYS A 224 -10.24 -0.42 7.36
C LYS A 224 -9.09 0.52 6.99
N GLY A 225 -8.17 0.78 7.92
CA GLY A 225 -7.01 1.65 7.69
C GLY A 225 -6.06 1.10 6.63
N ASN A 226 -5.75 -0.20 6.69
CA ASN A 226 -4.89 -0.83 5.68
C ASN A 226 -5.50 -0.76 4.27
N LYS A 227 -6.82 -0.94 4.11
CA LYS A 227 -7.49 -0.75 2.80
C LYS A 227 -7.29 0.66 2.24
N MET A 228 -7.37 1.69 3.10
CA MET A 228 -7.10 3.08 2.68
C MET A 228 -5.64 3.28 2.24
N LEU A 229 -4.69 2.71 2.98
CA LEU A 229 -3.27 2.79 2.66
C LEU A 229 -2.92 2.05 1.36
N LEU A 230 -3.47 0.85 1.16
CA LEU A 230 -3.31 0.06 -0.06
C LEU A 230 -3.86 0.79 -1.29
N LYS A 231 -5.00 1.46 -1.15
CA LYS A 231 -5.56 2.32 -2.20
C LYS A 231 -4.60 3.46 -2.54
N ALA A 232 -4.07 4.16 -1.55
CA ALA A 232 -3.12 5.26 -1.75
C ALA A 232 -1.79 4.77 -2.38
N GLN A 233 -1.28 3.60 -1.99
CA GLN A 233 -0.11 2.98 -2.63
C GLN A 233 -0.40 2.68 -4.11
N ARG A 234 -1.58 2.13 -4.41
CA ARG A 234 -2.00 1.82 -5.78
C ARG A 234 -2.08 3.11 -6.63
N GLU A 235 -2.73 4.14 -6.12
CA GLU A 235 -2.83 5.44 -6.79
C GLU A 235 -1.45 6.06 -7.03
N ALA A 236 -0.56 6.00 -6.04
CA ALA A 236 0.80 6.52 -6.17
C ALA A 236 1.63 5.75 -7.22
N LEU A 237 1.50 4.42 -7.30
CA LEU A 237 2.25 3.55 -8.22
C LEU A 237 1.70 3.58 -9.65
N GLY A 238 0.39 3.78 -9.83
CA GLY A 238 -0.26 3.81 -11.14
C GLY A 238 0.00 2.54 -11.96
N GLU A 239 0.54 2.67 -13.16
CA GLU A 239 0.78 1.55 -14.08
C GLU A 239 1.57 0.37 -13.46
N ILE A 240 2.46 0.65 -12.50
CA ILE A 240 3.20 -0.41 -11.78
C ILE A 240 2.25 -1.26 -10.94
N ALA A 241 1.28 -0.63 -10.28
CA ALA A 241 0.27 -1.36 -9.53
C ALA A 241 -0.64 -2.19 -10.44
N ASP A 242 -1.02 -1.63 -11.59
CA ASP A 242 -1.86 -2.31 -12.57
C ASP A 242 -1.15 -3.54 -13.19
N GLU A 243 0.17 -3.47 -13.38
CA GLU A 243 0.96 -4.63 -13.84
C GLU A 243 0.98 -5.78 -12.81
N ILE A 244 1.00 -5.46 -11.51
CA ILE A 244 1.10 -6.44 -10.43
C ILE A 244 -0.28 -6.99 -10.04
N LEU A 245 -1.26 -6.11 -9.82
CA LEU A 245 -2.58 -6.44 -9.29
C LEU A 245 -3.65 -6.63 -10.38
N GLY A 246 -3.35 -6.25 -11.61
CA GLY A 246 -4.32 -6.03 -12.67
C GLY A 246 -4.94 -4.63 -12.57
N VAL A 247 -5.55 -4.19 -13.68
CA VAL A 247 -6.21 -2.89 -13.72
C VAL A 247 -7.40 -2.89 -12.77
N ASP A 248 -7.44 -1.91 -11.88
CA ASP A 248 -8.60 -1.72 -11.00
C ASP A 248 -9.64 -0.86 -11.70
N TYR A 249 -10.69 -1.48 -12.12
CA TYR A 249 -11.81 -0.78 -12.72
C TYR A 249 -12.83 -0.27 -11.69
N GLY A 250 -12.58 -0.51 -10.39
CA GLY A 250 -13.53 -0.18 -9.31
C GLY A 250 -14.84 -0.97 -9.43
N ASN A 251 -15.90 -0.43 -8.83
CA ASN A 251 -17.25 -0.98 -8.93
C ASN A 251 -18.06 -0.33 -10.07
N ASP A 252 -17.45 0.54 -10.87
CA ASP A 252 -18.11 1.21 -11.97
C ASP A 252 -18.10 0.33 -13.23
N VAL A 253 -19.29 0.01 -13.73
CA VAL A 253 -19.49 -0.86 -14.88
C VAL A 253 -20.15 -0.07 -16.00
N VAL A 254 -19.53 -0.04 -17.17
CA VAL A 254 -20.12 0.54 -18.37
C VAL A 254 -20.74 -0.58 -19.23
N ILE A 255 -22.02 -0.46 -19.55
CA ILE A 255 -22.66 -1.33 -20.52
C ILE A 255 -22.51 -0.70 -21.91
N ALA A 256 -21.63 -1.29 -22.72
CA ALA A 256 -21.27 -0.81 -24.06
C ALA A 256 -22.29 -1.31 -25.10
N THR A 257 -23.55 -0.88 -24.95
CA THR A 257 -24.62 -1.14 -25.93
C THR A 257 -25.38 0.14 -26.27
N GLY A 258 -25.76 0.28 -27.52
CA GLY A 258 -26.68 1.33 -27.98
C GLY A 258 -28.16 0.98 -27.79
N ASN A 259 -28.45 -0.26 -27.38
CA ASN A 259 -29.80 -0.76 -27.22
C ASN A 259 -30.28 -0.60 -25.76
N THR A 260 -31.31 0.25 -25.56
CA THR A 260 -31.86 0.55 -24.24
C THR A 260 -32.45 -0.67 -23.55
N HIS A 261 -33.06 -1.58 -24.28
CA HIS A 261 -33.62 -2.81 -23.69
C HIS A 261 -32.54 -3.73 -23.13
N LYS A 262 -31.40 -3.89 -23.84
CA LYS A 262 -30.29 -4.68 -23.37
C LYS A 262 -29.60 -4.01 -22.16
N LEU A 263 -29.56 -2.69 -22.13
CA LEU A 263 -29.07 -1.95 -20.97
C LEU A 263 -29.89 -2.24 -19.71
N GLU A 264 -31.24 -2.25 -19.86
CA GLU A 264 -32.17 -2.59 -18.78
C GLU A 264 -32.02 -4.05 -18.32
N GLU A 265 -31.97 -4.99 -19.26
CA GLU A 265 -31.82 -6.43 -18.97
C GLU A 265 -30.52 -6.73 -18.21
N ILE A 266 -29.37 -6.19 -18.67
CA ILE A 266 -28.08 -6.38 -18.02
C ILE A 266 -28.08 -5.67 -16.66
N GLY A 267 -28.65 -4.46 -16.59
CA GLY A 267 -28.82 -3.73 -15.35
C GLY A 267 -29.62 -4.51 -14.30
N ASP A 268 -30.71 -5.14 -14.70
CA ASP A 268 -31.52 -5.99 -13.82
C ASP A 268 -30.77 -7.24 -13.31
N ILE A 269 -29.92 -7.83 -14.13
CA ILE A 269 -29.09 -8.97 -13.73
C ILE A 269 -28.03 -8.54 -12.69
N LEU A 270 -27.49 -7.33 -12.83
CA LEU A 270 -26.40 -6.83 -11.99
C LEU A 270 -26.86 -6.08 -10.73
N LYS A 271 -28.16 -5.79 -10.59
CA LYS A 271 -28.70 -4.93 -9.52
C LYS A 271 -28.46 -5.44 -8.09
N ASP A 272 -28.32 -6.76 -7.92
CA ASP A 272 -28.05 -7.38 -6.62
C ASP A 272 -26.54 -7.44 -6.29
N LEU A 273 -25.70 -6.95 -7.22
CA LEU A 273 -24.26 -6.81 -7.05
C LEU A 273 -23.95 -5.34 -6.76
N ASP A 274 -22.90 -5.11 -5.97
CA ASP A 274 -22.46 -3.76 -5.55
C ASP A 274 -21.70 -3.04 -6.68
N TYR A 275 -22.41 -2.84 -7.85
CA TYR A 275 -21.87 -2.13 -9.00
C TYR A 275 -22.68 -0.86 -9.29
N ASN A 276 -21.96 0.21 -9.65
CA ASN A 276 -22.54 1.40 -10.25
C ASN A 276 -22.61 1.19 -11.78
N ILE A 277 -23.81 1.17 -12.35
CA ILE A 277 -24.00 0.85 -13.76
C ILE A 277 -24.16 2.14 -14.57
N TYR A 278 -23.37 2.26 -15.62
CA TYR A 278 -23.36 3.39 -16.53
C TYR A 278 -23.65 2.95 -17.97
N SER A 279 -24.39 3.77 -18.70
CA SER A 279 -24.53 3.63 -20.15
C SER A 279 -23.37 4.35 -20.87
N LEU A 280 -23.20 4.12 -22.17
CA LEU A 280 -22.25 4.89 -22.99
C LEU A 280 -22.54 6.40 -22.98
N LYS A 281 -23.80 6.81 -22.78
CA LYS A 281 -24.16 8.23 -22.67
C LYS A 281 -23.69 8.86 -21.37
N ASP A 282 -23.76 8.11 -20.27
CA ASP A 282 -23.36 8.59 -18.94
C ASP A 282 -21.86 8.84 -18.82
N VAL A 283 -21.08 8.21 -19.70
CA VAL A 283 -19.59 8.36 -19.76
C VAL A 283 -19.12 9.14 -21.00
N ASP A 284 -19.99 9.97 -21.57
CA ASP A 284 -19.72 10.82 -22.74
C ASP A 284 -19.28 10.07 -24.03
N LEU A 285 -19.63 8.79 -24.14
CA LEU A 285 -19.34 7.93 -25.29
C LEU A 285 -20.59 7.56 -26.11
N GLY A 286 -21.72 8.25 -25.93
CA GLY A 286 -22.99 7.95 -26.58
C GLY A 286 -22.98 8.02 -28.13
N GLY A 287 -21.97 8.61 -28.74
CA GLY A 287 -21.78 8.70 -30.18
C GLY A 287 -20.58 7.90 -30.70
N LEU A 288 -20.03 7.00 -29.88
CA LEU A 288 -18.84 6.23 -30.24
C LEU A 288 -19.18 5.15 -31.27
N GLU A 289 -18.66 5.31 -32.47
CA GLU A 289 -18.65 4.27 -33.51
C GLU A 289 -17.40 3.41 -33.37
N ILE A 290 -17.59 2.10 -33.16
CA ILE A 290 -16.51 1.12 -33.07
C ILE A 290 -16.62 0.20 -34.27
N GLU A 291 -15.54 0.08 -35.03
CA GLU A 291 -15.50 -0.86 -36.16
C GLU A 291 -15.50 -2.30 -35.66
N GLU A 292 -16.60 -2.99 -35.92
CA GLU A 292 -16.80 -4.40 -35.61
C GLU A 292 -16.27 -5.27 -36.77
N ASN A 293 -14.94 -5.39 -36.85
CA ASN A 293 -14.26 -6.16 -37.90
C ASN A 293 -13.93 -7.59 -37.49
N GLY A 294 -14.49 -8.06 -36.40
CA GLY A 294 -14.35 -9.43 -35.88
C GLY A 294 -15.10 -10.45 -36.74
N LYS A 295 -14.60 -11.69 -36.77
CA LYS A 295 -15.20 -12.79 -37.54
C LYS A 295 -16.38 -13.46 -36.85
N THR A 296 -16.62 -13.17 -35.57
CA THR A 296 -17.71 -13.72 -34.76
C THR A 296 -18.35 -12.62 -33.92
N PHE A 297 -19.57 -12.83 -33.45
CA PHE A 297 -20.24 -11.90 -32.53
C PHE A 297 -19.43 -11.70 -31.24
N GLU A 298 -18.92 -12.76 -30.65
CA GLU A 298 -18.05 -12.71 -29.46
C GLU A 298 -16.80 -11.86 -29.69
N HIS A 299 -16.20 -11.96 -30.88
CA HIS A 299 -15.02 -11.17 -31.21
C HIS A 299 -15.39 -9.67 -31.34
N ASN A 300 -16.54 -9.33 -31.92
CA ASN A 300 -17.01 -7.96 -32.02
C ASN A 300 -17.36 -7.37 -30.65
N ALA A 301 -18.07 -8.14 -29.80
CA ALA A 301 -18.34 -7.77 -28.44
C ALA A 301 -17.05 -7.49 -27.65
N LEU A 302 -16.03 -8.34 -27.82
CA LEU A 302 -14.72 -8.15 -27.17
C LEU A 302 -13.98 -6.89 -27.69
N ILE A 303 -14.04 -6.61 -28.98
CA ILE A 303 -13.47 -5.37 -29.56
C ILE A 303 -14.16 -4.14 -28.94
N LYS A 304 -15.49 -4.17 -28.89
CA LYS A 304 -16.31 -3.11 -28.29
C LYS A 304 -15.96 -2.90 -26.82
N ALA A 305 -15.97 -3.97 -26.01
CA ALA A 305 -15.66 -3.90 -24.60
C ALA A 305 -14.25 -3.34 -24.34
N ARG A 306 -13.25 -3.80 -25.07
CA ARG A 306 -11.87 -3.33 -24.94
C ARG A 306 -11.70 -1.85 -25.27
N GLU A 307 -12.34 -1.38 -26.33
CA GLU A 307 -12.22 0.02 -26.75
C GLU A 307 -12.86 0.96 -25.73
N VAL A 308 -14.03 0.60 -25.20
CA VAL A 308 -14.72 1.37 -24.16
C VAL A 308 -13.93 1.32 -22.84
N ALA A 309 -13.50 0.14 -22.38
CA ALA A 309 -12.71 0.01 -21.16
C ALA A 309 -11.40 0.80 -21.20
N LYS A 310 -10.74 0.86 -22.37
CA LYS A 310 -9.51 1.64 -22.56
C LYS A 310 -9.75 3.14 -22.36
N ARG A 311 -10.91 3.66 -22.77
CA ARG A 311 -11.26 5.08 -22.68
C ARG A 311 -11.78 5.46 -21.29
N THR A 312 -12.62 4.61 -20.71
CA THR A 312 -13.31 4.89 -19.44
C THR A 312 -12.51 4.48 -18.21
N LYS A 313 -11.62 3.50 -18.34
CA LYS A 313 -10.95 2.82 -17.20
C LYS A 313 -11.95 2.16 -16.24
N MET A 314 -13.09 1.72 -16.75
CA MET A 314 -14.16 1.03 -16.01
C MET A 314 -14.30 -0.40 -16.50
N ILE A 315 -14.89 -1.28 -15.67
CA ILE A 315 -15.35 -2.59 -16.12
C ILE A 315 -16.33 -2.38 -17.27
N THR A 316 -16.17 -3.11 -18.36
CA THR A 316 -17.04 -2.92 -19.51
C THR A 316 -17.65 -4.24 -19.95
N ILE A 317 -18.97 -4.25 -20.08
CA ILE A 317 -19.77 -5.35 -20.62
C ILE A 317 -20.27 -4.93 -22.01
N ALA A 318 -20.06 -5.76 -23.01
CA ALA A 318 -20.57 -5.56 -24.38
C ALA A 318 -21.28 -6.82 -24.87
N ASP A 319 -22.15 -6.64 -25.85
CA ASP A 319 -22.94 -7.68 -26.51
C ASP A 319 -22.59 -7.86 -28.00
#